data_9baece0edf6841160eea64923a8194bf
#
_entry.id   9baece0edf6841160eea64923a8194bf
#
_cell.length_a   1.000
_cell.length_b   1.000
_cell.length_c   1.000
_cell.angle_alpha   90.00
_cell.angle_beta   90.00
_cell.angle_gamma   90.00
#
_symmetry.space_group_name_H-M   'P 1'
#
loop_
_entity.id
_entity.type
_entity.pdbx_description
1 polymer ?
#
loop_
_entity_poly.entity_id
_entity_poly.type
_entity_poly.pdbx_seq_one_letter_code
_entity_poly.pdbx_strand_id
1 'polypeptide(L)'
;MDGDVLILSGLWNSGPQHWQSLWHARHPAWRRVDHRDFNNPARDEWVSELDAAVATCNGAPVLVAHSLGCMLAAHWAASGSPLRAAGAFLVAPSDVEAPSYPIDANGFAPVPMARLPFPSVVLASTNDGFVSRERARAFAEAWGSSYVEIGDAGHVNADAGFGDWPEGELLLLDFLAQLPK
;
A
#
# COMPACT_ATOMS: atom_id res chain seq x y z
N MET A 1 -4.92 -5.42 -19.53
CA MET A 1 -5.58 -5.11 -18.24
C MET A 1 -6.24 -3.75 -18.42
N ASP A 2 -7.58 -3.69 -18.39
CA ASP A 2 -8.33 -2.47 -18.70
C ASP A 2 -8.66 -1.62 -17.44
N GLY A 3 -8.04 -1.92 -16.30
CA GLY A 3 -8.29 -1.22 -15.05
C GLY A 3 -7.13 -0.30 -14.65
N ASP A 4 -7.47 0.85 -14.07
CA ASP A 4 -6.48 1.79 -13.52
C ASP A 4 -5.74 1.17 -12.32
N VAL A 5 -4.43 1.42 -12.22
CA VAL A 5 -3.60 1.08 -11.06
C VAL A 5 -3.10 2.37 -10.42
N LEU A 6 -3.33 2.51 -9.12
CA LEU A 6 -2.80 3.61 -8.32
C LEU A 6 -1.69 3.11 -7.40
N ILE A 7 -0.52 3.71 -7.51
CA ILE A 7 0.65 3.42 -6.68
C ILE A 7 0.63 4.36 -5.47
N LEU A 8 0.59 3.78 -4.28
CA LEU A 8 0.60 4.49 -3.01
C LEU A 8 1.96 4.29 -2.33
N SER A 9 2.78 5.31 -2.40
CA SER A 9 4.09 5.32 -1.71
C SER A 9 3.90 5.53 -0.20
N GLY A 10 4.92 5.13 0.57
CA GLY A 10 4.97 5.37 2.00
C GLY A 10 5.65 6.67 2.38
N LEU A 11 6.04 6.76 3.65
CA LEU A 11 6.84 7.84 4.22
C LEU A 11 8.10 8.06 3.37
N TRP A 12 8.47 9.33 3.16
CA TRP A 12 9.61 9.78 2.33
C TRP A 12 9.52 9.44 0.84
N ASN A 13 8.35 8.99 0.39
CA ASN A 13 8.13 8.61 -1.00
C ASN A 13 8.94 7.37 -1.43
N SER A 14 8.77 6.94 -2.68
CA SER A 14 9.55 5.86 -3.29
C SER A 14 10.53 6.47 -4.29
N GLY A 15 11.81 6.44 -3.95
CA GLY A 15 12.88 6.98 -4.80
C GLY A 15 13.03 6.23 -6.14
N PRO A 16 13.91 6.69 -7.04
CA PRO A 16 14.00 6.18 -8.41
C PRO A 16 14.43 4.70 -8.51
N GLN A 17 15.09 4.17 -7.49
CA GLN A 17 15.52 2.76 -7.43
C GLN A 17 14.56 1.85 -6.68
N HIS A 18 13.46 2.39 -6.17
CA HIS A 18 12.44 1.61 -5.48
C HIS A 18 11.55 0.87 -6.50
N TRP A 19 11.12 -0.35 -6.17
CA TRP A 19 10.29 -1.18 -7.06
C TRP A 19 9.05 -0.44 -7.59
N GLN A 20 8.36 0.36 -6.76
CA GLN A 20 7.20 1.14 -7.20
C GLN A 20 7.55 2.13 -8.32
N SER A 21 8.72 2.76 -8.25
CA SER A 21 9.18 3.70 -9.28
C SER A 21 9.60 2.99 -10.56
N LEU A 22 10.26 1.83 -10.43
CA LEU A 22 10.68 1.02 -11.57
C LEU A 22 9.47 0.37 -12.26
N TRP A 23 8.49 -0.11 -11.50
CA TRP A 23 7.24 -0.62 -12.07
C TRP A 23 6.46 0.48 -12.79
N HIS A 24 6.34 1.67 -12.18
CA HIS A 24 5.69 2.82 -12.83
C HIS A 24 6.38 3.18 -14.16
N ALA A 25 7.69 3.14 -14.22
CA ALA A 25 8.43 3.40 -15.47
C ALA A 25 8.15 2.34 -16.56
N ARG A 26 7.93 1.08 -16.18
CA ARG A 26 7.56 0.00 -17.12
C ARG A 26 6.08 0.03 -17.52
N HIS A 27 5.23 0.55 -16.65
CA HIS A 27 3.78 0.61 -16.85
C HIS A 27 3.29 2.06 -16.86
N PRO A 28 3.49 2.81 -17.94
CA PRO A 28 3.18 4.25 -17.99
C PRO A 28 1.68 4.57 -17.85
N ALA A 29 0.82 3.57 -17.97
CA ALA A 29 -0.61 3.70 -17.69
C ALA A 29 -0.95 3.66 -16.18
N TRP A 30 -0.05 3.16 -15.35
CA TRP A 30 -0.20 3.22 -13.90
C TRP A 30 0.06 4.63 -13.42
N ARG A 31 -0.58 5.04 -12.33
CA ARG A 31 -0.43 6.39 -11.80
C ARG A 31 0.04 6.36 -10.36
N ARG A 32 0.93 7.25 -10.00
CA ARG A 32 1.29 7.48 -8.61
C ARG A 32 0.32 8.49 -8.01
N VAL A 33 -0.08 8.25 -6.77
CA VAL A 33 -0.76 9.26 -5.98
C VAL A 33 0.32 10.15 -5.37
N ASP A 34 0.35 11.41 -5.79
CA ASP A 34 1.26 12.39 -5.25
C ASP A 34 0.64 13.03 -4.00
N HIS A 35 1.46 13.15 -2.97
CA HIS A 35 1.11 13.81 -1.72
C HIS A 35 1.85 15.13 -1.58
N ARG A 36 1.20 16.13 -1.01
CA ARG A 36 1.79 17.45 -0.79
C ARG A 36 3.06 17.39 0.06
N ASP A 37 3.08 16.51 1.05
CA ASP A 37 4.23 16.32 1.92
C ASP A 37 4.40 14.83 2.28
N PHE A 38 5.48 14.24 1.79
CA PHE A 38 5.87 12.87 2.12
C PHE A 38 6.75 12.79 3.38
N ASN A 39 7.25 13.92 3.88
CA ASN A 39 8.14 13.95 5.03
C ASN A 39 7.35 14.18 6.33
N ASN A 40 6.23 14.87 6.25
CA ASN A 40 5.33 15.13 7.38
C ASN A 40 3.89 14.75 6.99
N PRO A 41 3.60 13.45 6.87
CA PRO A 41 2.32 12.98 6.37
C PRO A 41 1.18 13.33 7.33
N ALA A 42 0.10 13.91 6.78
CA ALA A 42 -1.14 14.16 7.48
C ALA A 42 -2.24 13.27 6.89
N ARG A 43 -2.81 12.38 7.70
CA ARG A 43 -3.79 11.38 7.27
C ARG A 43 -4.95 11.97 6.46
N ASP A 44 -5.55 13.05 6.93
CA ASP A 44 -6.74 13.64 6.27
C ASP A 44 -6.40 14.23 4.90
N GLU A 45 -5.21 14.81 4.75
CA GLU A 45 -4.73 15.30 3.46
C GLU A 45 -4.49 14.13 2.50
N TRP A 46 -3.75 13.11 2.95
CA TRP A 46 -3.45 11.95 2.12
C TRP A 46 -4.70 11.18 1.70
N VAL A 47 -5.68 11.03 2.60
CA VAL A 47 -6.98 10.41 2.28
C VAL A 47 -7.73 11.23 1.24
N SER A 48 -7.74 12.57 1.35
CA SER A 48 -8.38 13.46 0.37
C SER A 48 -7.70 13.40 -1.00
N GLU A 49 -6.36 13.34 -1.03
CA GLU A 49 -5.56 13.23 -2.25
C GLU A 49 -5.78 11.88 -2.95
N LEU A 50 -5.85 10.78 -2.18
CA LEU A 50 -6.20 9.47 -2.73
C LEU A 50 -7.63 9.46 -3.26
N ASP A 51 -8.58 10.03 -2.53
CA ASP A 51 -9.98 10.11 -2.98
C ASP A 51 -10.10 10.87 -4.31
N ALA A 52 -9.41 12.00 -4.42
CA ALA A 52 -9.35 12.77 -5.66
C ALA A 52 -8.69 11.97 -6.81
N ALA A 53 -7.64 11.20 -6.53
CA ALA A 53 -7.00 10.35 -7.53
C ALA A 53 -7.95 9.23 -8.01
N VAL A 54 -8.66 8.57 -7.09
CA VAL A 54 -9.66 7.54 -7.42
C VAL A 54 -10.79 8.12 -8.26
N ALA A 55 -11.27 9.32 -7.93
CA ALA A 55 -12.35 10.00 -8.67
C ALA A 55 -12.01 10.25 -10.16
N THR A 56 -10.73 10.29 -10.52
CA THR A 56 -10.28 10.49 -11.91
C THR A 56 -10.03 9.18 -12.66
N CYS A 57 -10.26 8.03 -12.04
CA CYS A 57 -10.13 6.72 -12.69
C CYS A 57 -11.35 6.40 -13.57
N ASN A 58 -11.14 5.61 -14.63
CA ASN A 58 -12.22 5.16 -15.52
C ASN A 58 -13.07 4.02 -14.91
N GLY A 59 -12.83 3.69 -13.65
CA GLY A 59 -13.53 2.63 -12.91
C GLY A 59 -12.88 2.48 -11.54
N ALA A 60 -13.18 1.40 -10.84
CA ALA A 60 -12.54 1.10 -9.57
C ALA A 60 -11.06 0.71 -9.81
N PRO A 61 -10.08 1.48 -9.32
CA PRO A 61 -8.67 1.15 -9.51
C PRO A 61 -8.21 0.02 -8.59
N VAL A 62 -7.07 -0.59 -8.92
CA VAL A 62 -6.30 -1.41 -7.97
C VAL A 62 -5.28 -0.53 -7.26
N LEU A 63 -5.24 -0.64 -5.93
CA LEU A 63 -4.27 0.08 -5.10
C LEU A 63 -3.02 -0.78 -4.90
N VAL A 64 -1.85 -0.28 -5.30
CA VAL A 64 -0.55 -0.94 -5.09
C VAL A 64 0.24 -0.13 -4.08
N ALA A 65 0.16 -0.54 -2.82
CA ALA A 65 0.63 0.24 -1.68
C ALA A 65 1.90 -0.34 -1.05
N HIS A 66 2.73 0.53 -0.52
CA HIS A 66 3.91 0.18 0.28
C HIS A 66 3.93 0.95 1.59
N SER A 67 4.31 0.28 2.69
CA SER A 67 4.57 0.91 3.97
C SER A 67 3.38 1.74 4.49
N LEU A 68 3.57 3.04 4.76
CA LEU A 68 2.50 3.97 5.18
C LEU A 68 1.38 4.08 4.13
N GLY A 69 1.66 3.82 2.85
CA GLY A 69 0.64 3.73 1.81
C GLY A 69 -0.39 2.62 2.05
N CYS A 70 -0.02 1.55 2.77
CA CYS A 70 -0.97 0.51 3.19
C CYS A 70 -1.92 1.04 4.27
N MET A 71 -1.40 1.84 5.20
CA MET A 71 -2.23 2.52 6.21
C MET A 71 -3.18 3.52 5.56
N LEU A 72 -2.70 4.27 4.55
CA LEU A 72 -3.53 5.16 3.75
C LEU A 72 -4.70 4.42 3.11
N ALA A 73 -4.46 3.26 2.49
CA ALA A 73 -5.52 2.45 1.89
C ALA A 73 -6.59 2.03 2.93
N ALA A 74 -6.17 1.64 4.15
CA ALA A 74 -7.08 1.29 5.24
C ALA A 74 -7.88 2.51 5.73
N HIS A 75 -7.25 3.66 5.93
CA HIS A 75 -7.92 4.89 6.32
C HIS A 75 -8.89 5.40 5.26
N TRP A 76 -8.51 5.35 3.99
CA TRP A 76 -9.40 5.71 2.89
C TRP A 76 -10.62 4.79 2.83
N ALA A 77 -10.44 3.48 2.98
CA ALA A 77 -11.54 2.53 3.05
C ALA A 77 -12.51 2.81 4.21
N ALA A 78 -11.99 3.33 5.34
CA ALA A 78 -12.77 3.69 6.52
C ALA A 78 -13.35 5.12 6.47
N SER A 79 -13.00 5.94 5.48
CA SER A 79 -13.37 7.36 5.42
C SER A 79 -14.85 7.62 5.10
N GLY A 80 -15.58 6.59 4.65
CA GLY A 80 -16.96 6.72 4.18
C GLY A 80 -17.07 7.25 2.75
N SER A 81 -15.99 7.32 1.98
CA SER A 81 -16.03 7.67 0.56
C SER A 81 -17.00 6.77 -0.21
N PRO A 82 -17.83 7.31 -1.12
CA PRO A 82 -18.67 6.52 -2.01
C PRO A 82 -17.88 5.81 -3.12
N LEU A 83 -16.62 6.20 -3.32
CA LEU A 83 -15.74 5.62 -4.34
C LEU A 83 -15.32 4.20 -3.95
N ARG A 84 -14.85 3.43 -4.92
CA ARG A 84 -14.48 2.03 -4.73
C ARG A 84 -13.12 1.75 -5.34
N ALA A 85 -12.42 0.77 -4.76
CA ALA A 85 -11.28 0.10 -5.36
C ALA A 85 -11.68 -1.31 -5.81
N ALA A 86 -11.06 -1.80 -6.88
CA ALA A 86 -11.23 -3.18 -7.34
C ALA A 86 -10.47 -4.18 -6.46
N GLY A 87 -9.39 -3.72 -5.84
CA GLY A 87 -8.58 -4.52 -4.92
C GLY A 87 -7.39 -3.73 -4.38
N ALA A 88 -6.67 -4.31 -3.42
CA ALA A 88 -5.46 -3.72 -2.87
C ALA A 88 -4.33 -4.75 -2.69
N PHE A 89 -3.16 -4.42 -3.23
CA PHE A 89 -1.91 -5.16 -3.08
C PHE A 89 -1.04 -4.38 -2.09
N LEU A 90 -0.94 -4.90 -0.84
CA LEU A 90 -0.41 -4.18 0.31
C LEU A 90 0.93 -4.79 0.72
N VAL A 91 2.02 -4.08 0.47
CA VAL A 91 3.39 -4.55 0.68
C VAL A 91 3.99 -3.90 1.92
N ALA A 92 4.48 -4.72 2.85
CA ALA A 92 5.19 -4.28 4.05
C ALA A 92 4.43 -3.18 4.82
N PRO A 93 3.16 -3.42 5.25
CA PRO A 93 2.38 -2.42 5.97
C PRO A 93 3.10 -2.00 7.25
N SER A 94 3.40 -0.71 7.42
CA SER A 94 4.15 -0.21 8.57
C SER A 94 3.27 -0.06 9.82
N ASP A 95 3.80 -0.38 11.00
CA ASP A 95 3.08 -0.18 12.26
C ASP A 95 3.32 1.24 12.81
N VAL A 96 2.43 2.16 12.45
CA VAL A 96 2.47 3.56 12.91
C VAL A 96 2.19 3.71 14.42
N GLU A 97 1.71 2.66 15.08
CA GLU A 97 1.46 2.62 16.53
C GLU A 97 2.67 2.09 17.31
N ALA A 98 3.69 1.59 16.61
CA ALA A 98 4.91 1.12 17.27
C ALA A 98 5.70 2.29 17.87
N PRO A 99 6.22 2.18 19.10
CA PRO A 99 7.05 3.22 19.71
C PRO A 99 8.33 3.54 18.93
N SER A 100 8.75 2.62 18.06
CA SER A 100 9.92 2.77 17.20
C SER A 100 9.62 3.43 15.85
N TYR A 101 8.36 3.80 15.57
CA TYR A 101 8.03 4.47 14.32
C TYR A 101 8.77 5.81 14.21
N PRO A 102 9.45 6.11 13.09
CA PRO A 102 10.49 7.15 13.05
C PRO A 102 9.97 8.58 13.17
N ILE A 103 8.69 8.81 12.92
CA ILE A 103 8.08 10.14 12.98
C ILE A 103 6.64 10.05 13.50
N ASP A 104 6.09 11.21 13.89
CA ASP A 104 4.66 11.33 14.14
C ASP A 104 3.92 11.41 12.80
N ALA A 105 3.35 10.30 12.36
CA ALA A 105 2.49 10.23 11.19
C ALA A 105 1.10 10.73 11.55
N ASN A 106 0.91 12.05 11.50
CA ASN A 106 -0.23 12.79 12.05
C ASN A 106 -1.58 12.20 11.61
N GLY A 107 -2.32 11.69 12.60
CA GLY A 107 -3.66 11.12 12.44
C GLY A 107 -3.70 9.69 11.87
N PHE A 108 -2.58 9.06 11.53
CA PHE A 108 -2.56 7.67 11.06
C PHE A 108 -2.75 6.64 12.19
N ALA A 109 -2.52 6.99 13.43
CA ALA A 109 -2.94 6.21 14.58
C ALA A 109 -4.29 6.75 15.13
N PRO A 110 -5.22 5.87 15.59
CA PRO A 110 -5.15 4.41 15.50
C PRO A 110 -5.39 3.89 14.07
N VAL A 111 -4.75 2.76 13.74
CA VAL A 111 -4.96 2.09 12.45
C VAL A 111 -6.37 1.49 12.39
N PRO A 112 -7.15 1.71 11.32
CA PRO A 112 -8.45 1.07 11.17
C PRO A 112 -8.33 -0.46 11.07
N MET A 113 -8.90 -1.17 12.05
CA MET A 113 -8.88 -2.64 12.14
C MET A 113 -10.24 -3.22 11.70
N ALA A 114 -10.80 -2.70 10.61
CA ALA A 114 -12.04 -3.17 10.01
C ALA A 114 -11.77 -3.83 8.66
N ARG A 115 -12.63 -4.79 8.28
CA ARG A 115 -12.53 -5.46 6.99
C ARG A 115 -12.58 -4.46 5.85
N LEU A 116 -11.64 -4.58 4.90
CA LEU A 116 -11.64 -3.78 3.68
C LEU A 116 -12.83 -4.16 2.79
N PRO A 117 -13.48 -3.20 2.13
CA PRO A 117 -14.65 -3.45 1.29
C PRO A 117 -14.30 -4.00 -0.11
N PHE A 118 -13.06 -4.43 -0.31
CA PHE A 118 -12.54 -4.98 -1.57
C PHE A 118 -11.53 -6.10 -1.29
N PRO A 119 -11.31 -7.02 -2.26
CA PRO A 119 -10.27 -8.03 -2.16
C PRO A 119 -8.89 -7.41 -1.91
N SER A 120 -8.10 -8.04 -1.05
CA SER A 120 -6.77 -7.54 -0.75
C SER A 120 -5.80 -8.65 -0.36
N VAL A 121 -4.52 -8.39 -0.56
CA VAL A 121 -3.43 -9.24 -0.13
C VAL A 121 -2.38 -8.41 0.61
N VAL A 122 -1.91 -8.91 1.74
CA VAL A 122 -0.78 -8.36 2.50
C VAL A 122 0.44 -9.23 2.24
N LEU A 123 1.51 -8.61 1.74
CA LEU A 123 2.83 -9.21 1.62
C LEU A 123 3.70 -8.72 2.78
N ALA A 124 4.21 -9.63 3.58
CA ALA A 124 4.98 -9.31 4.77
C ALA A 124 6.35 -10.00 4.78
N SER A 125 7.35 -9.26 5.23
CA SER A 125 8.69 -9.77 5.50
C SER A 125 8.77 -10.34 6.92
N THR A 126 9.66 -11.31 7.11
CA THR A 126 9.91 -11.92 8.43
C THR A 126 10.85 -11.11 9.30
N ASN A 127 11.61 -10.16 8.71
CA ASN A 127 12.60 -9.33 9.38
C ASN A 127 12.43 -7.83 9.12
N ASP A 128 11.19 -7.37 8.92
CA ASP A 128 10.87 -5.94 8.71
C ASP A 128 11.12 -5.15 10.01
N GLY A 129 11.85 -4.04 9.90
CA GLY A 129 12.13 -3.15 11.03
C GLY A 129 11.00 -2.20 11.39
N PHE A 130 9.96 -2.07 10.55
CA PHE A 130 8.84 -1.14 10.73
C PHE A 130 7.52 -1.82 11.14
N VAL A 131 7.49 -3.15 11.14
CA VAL A 131 6.34 -3.93 11.57
C VAL A 131 6.79 -5.32 12.03
N SER A 132 6.27 -5.81 13.13
CA SER A 132 6.51 -7.21 13.50
C SER A 132 5.67 -8.15 12.62
N ARG A 133 6.15 -9.38 12.47
CA ARG A 133 5.43 -10.44 11.75
C ARG A 133 4.01 -10.65 12.29
N GLU A 134 3.87 -10.66 13.63
CA GLU A 134 2.59 -10.81 14.32
C GLU A 134 1.67 -9.63 14.01
N ARG A 135 2.21 -8.42 13.97
CA ARG A 135 1.43 -7.22 13.69
C ARG A 135 0.98 -7.16 12.23
N ALA A 136 1.86 -7.51 11.28
CA ALA A 136 1.49 -7.61 9.87
C ALA A 136 0.38 -8.64 9.64
N ARG A 137 0.44 -9.78 10.33
CA ARG A 137 -0.61 -10.80 10.31
C ARG A 137 -1.92 -10.27 10.90
N ALA A 138 -1.86 -9.56 12.04
CA ALA A 138 -3.04 -8.95 12.66
C ALA A 138 -3.73 -7.93 11.72
N PHE A 139 -2.97 -7.14 10.96
CA PHE A 139 -3.52 -6.27 9.93
C PHE A 139 -4.23 -7.08 8.84
N ALA A 140 -3.59 -8.13 8.31
CA ALA A 140 -4.18 -8.96 7.27
C ALA A 140 -5.50 -9.60 7.75
N GLU A 141 -5.52 -10.15 8.95
CA GLU A 141 -6.71 -10.76 9.56
C GLU A 141 -7.85 -9.75 9.74
N ALA A 142 -7.57 -8.58 10.32
CA ALA A 142 -8.56 -7.52 10.54
C ALA A 142 -9.13 -6.98 9.23
N TRP A 143 -8.28 -6.78 8.22
CA TRP A 143 -8.66 -6.28 6.91
C TRP A 143 -9.35 -7.35 6.03
N GLY A 144 -9.29 -8.63 6.43
CA GLY A 144 -9.78 -9.76 5.65
C GLY A 144 -8.97 -10.01 4.39
N SER A 145 -7.70 -9.64 4.43
CA SER A 145 -6.73 -9.83 3.34
C SER A 145 -6.17 -11.25 3.34
N SER A 146 -5.83 -11.76 2.16
CA SER A 146 -4.89 -12.87 2.08
C SER A 146 -3.53 -12.46 2.64
N TYR A 147 -2.79 -13.38 3.25
CA TYR A 147 -1.47 -13.10 3.82
C TYR A 147 -0.41 -13.94 3.12
N VAL A 148 0.62 -13.27 2.62
CA VAL A 148 1.76 -13.89 1.96
C VAL A 148 3.04 -13.48 2.68
N GLU A 149 3.78 -14.45 3.21
CA GLU A 149 5.08 -14.23 3.83
C GLU A 149 6.17 -14.44 2.78
N ILE A 150 6.97 -13.40 2.53
CA ILE A 150 7.97 -13.39 1.46
C ILE A 150 9.40 -13.64 1.95
N GLY A 151 9.54 -14.13 3.20
CA GLY A 151 10.85 -14.41 3.81
C GLY A 151 11.54 -13.16 4.33
N ASP A 152 12.87 -13.24 4.49
CA ASP A 152 13.72 -12.16 5.02
C ASP A 152 13.93 -11.08 3.94
N ALA A 153 13.01 -10.16 3.82
CA ALA A 153 12.96 -9.14 2.77
C ALA A 153 13.15 -7.71 3.30
N GLY A 154 13.55 -7.55 4.56
CA GLY A 154 13.63 -6.23 5.19
C GLY A 154 12.30 -5.48 5.09
N HIS A 155 12.34 -4.18 4.79
CA HIS A 155 11.12 -3.38 4.55
C HIS A 155 10.67 -3.38 3.09
N VAL A 156 11.12 -4.34 2.29
CA VAL A 156 10.78 -4.47 0.86
C VAL A 156 10.97 -3.14 0.10
N ASN A 157 12.07 -2.46 0.37
CA ASN A 157 12.41 -1.18 -0.23
C ASN A 157 13.77 -1.24 -0.96
N ALA A 158 14.22 -0.14 -1.55
CA ALA A 158 15.48 -0.08 -2.27
C ALA A 158 16.68 -0.41 -1.37
N ASP A 159 16.69 0.03 -0.12
CA ASP A 159 17.78 -0.23 0.84
C ASP A 159 17.87 -1.71 1.22
N ALA A 160 16.76 -2.43 1.17
CA ALA A 160 16.71 -3.89 1.35
C ALA A 160 16.99 -4.66 0.04
N GLY A 161 17.36 -3.98 -1.04
CA GLY A 161 17.67 -4.58 -2.33
C GLY A 161 16.48 -4.81 -3.25
N PHE A 162 15.30 -4.31 -2.89
CA PHE A 162 14.06 -4.43 -3.68
C PHE A 162 13.93 -3.26 -4.67
N GLY A 163 14.76 -3.35 -5.74
CA GLY A 163 14.66 -2.49 -6.90
C GLY A 163 13.65 -3.03 -7.92
N ASP A 164 14.12 -3.84 -8.87
CA ASP A 164 13.26 -4.35 -9.95
C ASP A 164 12.15 -5.30 -9.46
N TRP A 165 12.45 -6.15 -8.53
CA TRP A 165 11.56 -7.13 -7.86
C TRP A 165 10.58 -7.86 -8.79
N PRO A 166 11.07 -8.66 -9.75
CA PRO A 166 10.20 -9.36 -10.70
C PRO A 166 9.26 -10.38 -10.04
N GLU A 167 9.67 -11.00 -8.91
CA GLU A 167 8.83 -11.94 -8.18
C GLU A 167 7.61 -11.22 -7.56
N GLY A 168 7.78 -10.00 -7.07
CA GLY A 168 6.68 -9.18 -6.56
C GLY A 168 5.70 -8.78 -7.65
N GLU A 169 6.21 -8.47 -8.85
CA GLU A 169 5.37 -8.16 -10.01
C GLU A 169 4.55 -9.38 -10.45
N LEU A 170 5.13 -10.59 -10.41
CA LEU A 170 4.37 -11.83 -10.66
C LEU A 170 3.27 -12.04 -9.62
N LEU A 171 3.55 -11.81 -8.33
CA LEU A 171 2.53 -11.88 -7.27
C LEU A 171 1.40 -10.87 -7.49
N LEU A 172 1.71 -9.67 -7.95
CA LEU A 172 0.70 -8.67 -8.32
C LEU A 172 -0.15 -9.18 -9.51
N LEU A 173 0.48 -9.71 -10.56
CA LEU A 173 -0.23 -10.24 -11.72
C LEU A 173 -1.17 -11.40 -11.34
N ASP A 174 -0.72 -12.29 -10.47
CA ASP A 174 -1.55 -13.38 -9.94
C ASP A 174 -2.73 -12.85 -9.12
N PHE A 175 -2.51 -11.84 -8.29
CA PHE A 175 -3.58 -11.17 -7.55
C PHE A 175 -4.60 -10.53 -8.49
N LEU A 176 -4.14 -9.79 -9.50
CA LEU A 176 -5.00 -9.12 -10.49
C LEU A 176 -5.86 -10.13 -11.28
N ALA A 177 -5.32 -11.32 -11.59
CA ALA A 177 -6.05 -12.38 -12.29
C ALA A 177 -7.19 -12.97 -11.46
N GLN A 178 -7.16 -12.83 -10.13
CA GLN A 178 -8.15 -13.35 -9.20
C GLN A 178 -9.24 -12.34 -8.84
N LEU A 179 -9.10 -11.07 -9.26
CA LEU A 179 -10.09 -10.04 -8.97
C LEU A 179 -11.41 -10.32 -9.74
N PRO A 180 -12.56 -10.04 -9.11
CA PRO A 180 -13.86 -10.10 -9.81
C PRO A 180 -13.85 -9.20 -11.06
N LYS A 181 -14.40 -9.71 -12.14
CA LYS A 181 -14.55 -8.96 -13.40
C LYS A 181 -15.81 -8.11 -13.37
#